data_00e068990aa616294483653862be619d
#
_entry.id   00e068990aa616294483653862be619d
#
_cell.length_a   1.000
_cell.length_b   1.000
_cell.length_c   1.000
_cell.angle_alpha   90.00
_cell.angle_beta   90.00
_cell.angle_gamma   90.00
#
_symmetry.space_group_name_H-M   'P 1'
#
loop_
_entity.id
_entity.type
_entity.pdbx_description
1 polymer ?
#
loop_
_entity_poly.entity_id
_entity_poly.type
_entity_poly.pdbx_seq_one_letter_code
_entity_poly.pdbx_strand_id
1 'polypeptide(L)'
;IVRPDATAVEADPSQCAQTRSDDMPLDDPMLKNQWHYRNLGLQEVHPQAKAGADINLFPAWEITKGRRDIIVAVVDEGVCYEHEDLKENMWVNEAEANGEEGVDDDNNGYVDDVHGYNFAHNGRVSWTRAKDSGHATHVAGIVAAVNNNGIGISGVAGGSGNGDGVRIMSCQILSGDKDAGAGGTASAVEYAADMGACILQNSWGFQAGQIANDSNFENGSTSVELEAFHYFMETQNNPNLEGGIVI
;
A
#
# COMPACT_ATOMS: atom_id res chain seq x y z
N ILE A 1 -10.46 -22.04 -2.93
CA ILE A 1 -11.04 -21.17 -1.89
C ILE A 1 -11.57 -22.09 -0.80
N VAL A 2 -10.76 -22.31 0.25
CA VAL A 2 -11.26 -22.88 1.50
C VAL A 2 -12.05 -21.75 2.16
N ARG A 3 -13.38 -21.81 2.08
CA ARG A 3 -14.23 -20.98 2.94
C ARG A 3 -14.13 -21.57 4.34
N PRO A 4 -13.65 -20.82 5.35
CA PRO A 4 -13.98 -21.19 6.71
C PRO A 4 -15.50 -21.09 6.81
N ASP A 5 -16.13 -22.06 7.46
CA ASP A 5 -17.53 -21.99 7.84
C ASP A 5 -17.73 -20.77 8.73
N ALA A 6 -18.05 -19.65 8.10
CA ALA A 6 -18.47 -18.47 8.79
C ALA A 6 -19.93 -18.71 9.25
N THR A 7 -20.08 -19.29 10.40
CA THR A 7 -21.25 -18.98 11.21
C THR A 7 -21.12 -17.49 11.50
N ALA A 8 -21.92 -16.68 10.83
CA ALA A 8 -22.04 -15.26 11.10
C ALA A 8 -22.43 -15.15 12.59
N VAL A 9 -21.48 -14.76 13.42
CA VAL A 9 -21.77 -14.24 14.74
C VAL A 9 -22.40 -12.90 14.48
N GLU A 10 -23.72 -12.80 14.56
CA GLU A 10 -24.39 -11.50 14.60
C GLU A 10 -23.82 -10.74 15.80
N ALA A 11 -23.02 -9.73 15.51
CA ALA A 11 -22.48 -8.85 16.53
C ALA A 11 -23.66 -8.16 17.22
N ASP A 12 -23.81 -8.36 18.51
CA ASP A 12 -24.80 -7.70 19.34
C ASP A 12 -24.59 -6.18 19.26
N PRO A 13 -25.53 -5.40 18.68
CA PRO A 13 -25.37 -3.96 18.57
C PRO A 13 -25.20 -3.23 19.89
N SER A 14 -25.58 -3.87 21.03
CA SER A 14 -25.43 -3.30 22.36
C SER A 14 -23.99 -3.33 22.88
N GLN A 15 -23.12 -4.19 22.32
CA GLN A 15 -21.70 -4.24 22.67
C GLN A 15 -20.89 -3.18 21.94
N CYS A 16 -21.41 -2.59 20.87
CA CYS A 16 -20.75 -1.51 20.13
C CYS A 16 -20.80 -0.14 20.85
N ALA A 17 -21.59 -0.01 21.90
CA ALA A 17 -21.90 1.28 22.53
C ALA A 17 -21.03 1.66 23.74
N GLN A 18 -20.04 0.88 24.15
CA GLN A 18 -19.30 1.13 25.39
C GLN A 18 -17.81 0.84 25.33
N THR A 19 -17.06 1.52 24.48
CA THR A 19 -15.63 1.68 24.75
C THR A 19 -15.25 3.15 24.50
N ARG A 20 -14.91 3.85 25.59
CA ARG A 20 -14.48 5.24 25.62
C ARG A 20 -13.18 5.42 24.81
N SER A 21 -12.86 6.68 24.51
CA SER A 21 -11.65 7.14 23.80
C SER A 21 -10.30 6.67 24.39
N ASP A 22 -10.31 5.98 25.52
CA ASP A 22 -9.12 5.54 26.25
C ASP A 22 -8.72 4.07 25.94
N ASP A 23 -9.47 3.37 25.08
CA ASP A 23 -9.27 1.95 24.79
C ASP A 23 -8.79 1.75 23.34
N MET A 24 -7.71 2.45 23.00
CA MET A 24 -7.03 2.26 21.70
C MET A 24 -6.11 1.05 21.78
N PRO A 25 -6.15 0.14 20.79
CA PRO A 25 -5.35 -1.09 20.81
C PRO A 25 -3.85 -0.86 20.58
N LEU A 26 -3.46 0.35 20.20
CA LEU A 26 -2.10 0.77 19.89
C LEU A 26 -1.84 2.17 20.48
N ASP A 27 -0.57 2.53 20.66
CA ASP A 27 -0.16 3.77 21.34
C ASP A 27 0.11 4.96 20.40
N ASP A 28 -0.13 4.80 19.10
CA ASP A 28 0.10 5.85 18.11
C ASP A 28 -0.84 7.04 18.32
N PRO A 29 -0.31 8.26 18.49
CA PRO A 29 -1.07 9.39 19.04
C PRO A 29 -2.23 9.86 18.16
N MET A 30 -2.16 9.61 16.84
CA MET A 30 -3.19 10.00 15.88
C MET A 30 -4.18 8.87 15.54
N LEU A 31 -4.03 7.66 16.07
CA LEU A 31 -4.95 6.55 15.85
C LEU A 31 -6.41 6.94 16.18
N LYS A 32 -6.62 7.70 17.24
CA LYS A 32 -7.93 8.22 17.63
C LYS A 32 -8.61 9.09 16.56
N ASN A 33 -7.85 9.63 15.63
CA ASN A 33 -8.36 10.45 14.52
C ASN A 33 -8.69 9.63 13.28
N GLN A 34 -8.29 8.36 13.24
CA GLN A 34 -8.53 7.44 12.14
C GLN A 34 -9.93 6.80 12.27
N TRP A 35 -10.96 7.65 12.18
CA TRP A 35 -12.36 7.26 12.35
C TRP A 35 -12.82 6.14 11.43
N HIS A 36 -12.17 5.96 10.30
CA HIS A 36 -12.46 4.88 9.35
C HIS A 36 -12.07 3.50 9.88
N TYR A 37 -11.21 3.40 10.89
CA TYR A 37 -10.89 2.16 11.58
C TYR A 37 -11.96 1.78 12.61
N ARG A 38 -12.47 2.79 13.32
CA ARG A 38 -13.53 2.68 14.31
C ARG A 38 -14.28 3.99 14.45
N ASN A 39 -15.51 4.03 13.96
CA ASN A 39 -16.34 5.23 14.01
C ASN A 39 -17.28 5.21 15.21
N LEU A 40 -17.04 6.09 16.15
CA LEU A 40 -17.85 6.24 17.35
C LEU A 40 -19.10 7.12 17.14
N GLY A 41 -19.31 7.67 15.93
CA GLY A 41 -20.42 8.55 15.62
C GLY A 41 -20.31 9.94 16.26
N LEU A 42 -19.08 10.39 16.54
CA LEU A 42 -18.81 11.67 17.16
C LEU A 42 -19.10 12.83 16.21
N GLN A 43 -20.16 13.58 16.48
CA GLN A 43 -20.63 14.66 15.60
C GLN A 43 -19.70 15.87 15.59
N GLU A 44 -18.84 16.02 16.59
CA GLU A 44 -17.73 16.97 16.59
C GLU A 44 -16.65 16.66 15.54
N VAL A 45 -16.52 15.39 15.12
CA VAL A 45 -15.60 14.98 14.04
C VAL A 45 -16.24 15.24 12.68
N HIS A 46 -17.52 14.86 12.52
CA HIS A 46 -18.29 15.14 11.32
C HIS A 46 -19.78 15.19 11.65
N PRO A 47 -20.54 16.22 11.18
CA PRO A 47 -21.97 16.39 11.53
C PRO A 47 -22.87 15.20 11.19
N GLN A 48 -22.48 14.39 10.23
CA GLN A 48 -23.21 13.19 9.79
C GLN A 48 -22.52 11.89 10.23
N ALA A 49 -21.56 11.95 11.17
CA ALA A 49 -20.88 10.75 11.67
C ALA A 49 -21.92 9.75 12.24
N LYS A 50 -21.75 8.49 11.88
CA LYS A 50 -22.62 7.40 12.28
C LYS A 50 -21.78 6.28 12.89
N ALA A 51 -22.05 5.96 14.15
CA ALA A 51 -21.36 4.88 14.83
C ALA A 51 -21.42 3.56 14.04
N GLY A 52 -20.28 2.88 13.93
CA GLY A 52 -20.15 1.63 13.19
C GLY A 52 -20.10 1.78 11.66
N ALA A 53 -20.12 3.01 11.12
CA ALA A 53 -19.84 3.24 9.70
C ALA A 53 -18.32 3.32 9.48
N ASP A 54 -17.64 2.19 9.54
CA ASP A 54 -16.19 2.00 9.49
C ASP A 54 -15.83 0.62 8.93
N ILE A 55 -14.54 0.31 8.83
CA ILE A 55 -14.04 -0.98 8.35
C ILE A 55 -13.91 -2.03 9.46
N ASN A 56 -14.29 -1.70 10.69
CA ASN A 56 -14.24 -2.59 11.86
C ASN A 56 -12.84 -3.24 12.06
N LEU A 57 -11.78 -2.42 11.99
CA LEU A 57 -10.40 -2.90 11.92
C LEU A 57 -9.90 -3.52 13.24
N PHE A 58 -10.32 -2.99 14.40
CA PHE A 58 -9.77 -3.43 15.69
C PHE A 58 -9.97 -4.94 15.95
N PRO A 59 -11.13 -5.54 15.67
CA PRO A 59 -11.26 -6.99 15.74
C PRO A 59 -10.36 -7.77 14.77
N ALA A 60 -10.05 -7.22 13.59
CA ALA A 60 -9.12 -7.86 12.67
C ALA A 60 -7.68 -7.85 13.23
N TRP A 61 -7.31 -6.84 13.99
CA TRP A 61 -6.01 -6.75 14.65
C TRP A 61 -5.82 -7.75 15.81
N GLU A 62 -6.89 -8.34 16.32
CA GLU A 62 -6.79 -9.50 17.23
C GLU A 62 -6.31 -10.77 16.51
N ILE A 63 -6.48 -10.81 15.17
CA ILE A 63 -6.06 -11.95 14.34
C ILE A 63 -4.67 -11.67 13.75
N THR A 64 -4.50 -10.51 13.14
CA THR A 64 -3.23 -10.09 12.50
C THR A 64 -3.15 -8.58 12.36
N LYS A 65 -1.94 -8.05 12.44
CA LYS A 65 -1.60 -6.65 12.15
C LYS A 65 -0.65 -6.51 10.95
N GLY A 66 -0.58 -7.54 10.11
CA GLY A 66 0.36 -7.64 9.00
C GLY A 66 1.40 -8.75 9.24
N ARG A 67 2.24 -8.97 8.24
CA ARG A 67 3.36 -9.92 8.29
C ARG A 67 4.50 -9.40 7.42
N ARG A 68 5.73 -9.56 7.90
CA ARG A 68 6.93 -9.05 7.24
C ARG A 68 7.23 -9.68 5.87
N ASP A 69 6.75 -10.88 5.62
CA ASP A 69 6.90 -11.58 4.35
C ASP A 69 5.92 -11.10 3.25
N ILE A 70 4.98 -10.24 3.58
CA ILE A 70 4.08 -9.61 2.61
C ILE A 70 4.67 -8.28 2.15
N ILE A 71 4.83 -8.13 0.84
CA ILE A 71 5.25 -6.90 0.19
C ILE A 71 4.03 -6.31 -0.53
N VAL A 72 3.75 -5.04 -0.26
CA VAL A 72 2.74 -4.25 -0.95
C VAL A 72 3.45 -3.24 -1.84
N ALA A 73 3.34 -3.40 -3.14
CA ALA A 73 3.84 -2.41 -4.10
C ALA A 73 2.82 -1.28 -4.24
N VAL A 74 3.24 -0.07 -3.96
CA VAL A 74 2.48 1.16 -4.17
C VAL A 74 2.88 1.73 -5.52
N VAL A 75 2.00 1.56 -6.52
CA VAL A 75 2.20 2.09 -7.87
C VAL A 75 1.51 3.45 -7.93
N ASP A 76 2.29 4.54 -7.81
CA ASP A 76 1.75 5.88 -7.56
C ASP A 76 2.82 6.97 -7.83
N GLU A 77 2.75 8.10 -7.14
CA GLU A 77 3.90 9.01 -6.93
C GLU A 77 5.00 8.33 -6.10
N GLY A 78 6.14 9.00 -5.90
CA GLY A 78 7.19 8.52 -5.01
C GLY A 78 6.75 8.53 -3.53
N VAL A 79 6.96 7.43 -2.84
CA VAL A 79 6.80 7.38 -1.38
C VAL A 79 7.98 8.09 -0.71
N CYS A 80 7.71 8.94 0.28
CA CYS A 80 8.74 9.51 1.16
C CYS A 80 9.27 8.41 2.09
N TYR A 81 10.17 7.57 1.59
CA TYR A 81 10.67 6.38 2.28
C TYR A 81 11.45 6.68 3.56
N GLU A 82 11.95 7.92 3.73
CA GLU A 82 12.59 8.38 4.98
C GLU A 82 11.60 8.89 6.03
N HIS A 83 10.29 8.87 5.73
CA HIS A 83 9.27 9.34 6.67
C HIS A 83 9.35 8.58 7.99
N GLU A 84 9.39 9.31 9.11
CA GLU A 84 9.61 8.75 10.45
C GLU A 84 8.65 7.62 10.84
N ASP A 85 7.43 7.66 10.31
CA ASP A 85 6.36 6.69 10.56
C ASP A 85 6.25 5.58 9.48
N LEU A 86 7.15 5.54 8.49
CA LEU A 86 7.14 4.58 7.39
C LEU A 86 8.43 3.79 7.22
N LYS A 87 9.57 4.44 7.47
CA LYS A 87 10.90 3.94 7.09
C LYS A 87 11.21 2.50 7.51
N GLU A 88 10.71 2.07 8.68
CA GLU A 88 10.94 0.72 9.19
C GLU A 88 10.13 -0.35 8.45
N ASN A 89 9.02 0.06 7.82
CA ASN A 89 8.18 -0.81 7.00
C ASN A 89 8.43 -0.64 5.50
N MET A 90 9.45 0.10 5.09
CA MET A 90 9.85 0.10 3.69
C MET A 90 10.49 -1.23 3.30
N TRP A 91 10.21 -1.67 2.08
CA TRP A 91 10.94 -2.74 1.45
C TRP A 91 12.35 -2.26 1.07
N VAL A 92 13.31 -3.16 1.14
CA VAL A 92 14.69 -2.87 0.79
C VAL A 92 15.20 -3.94 -0.16
N ASN A 93 15.74 -3.52 -1.31
CA ASN A 93 16.60 -4.35 -2.13
C ASN A 93 17.98 -4.38 -1.47
N GLU A 94 18.30 -5.46 -0.79
CA GLU A 94 19.53 -5.59 -0.02
C GLU A 94 20.79 -5.60 -0.90
N ALA A 95 20.69 -6.04 -2.15
CA ALA A 95 21.81 -6.01 -3.08
C ALA A 95 22.19 -4.55 -3.39
N GLU A 96 21.21 -3.75 -3.78
CA GLU A 96 21.40 -2.33 -4.09
C GLU A 96 21.75 -1.50 -2.85
N ALA A 97 21.14 -1.80 -1.70
CA ALA A 97 21.42 -1.07 -0.45
C ALA A 97 22.85 -1.25 0.06
N ASN A 98 23.46 -2.39 -0.24
CA ASN A 98 24.84 -2.74 0.15
C ASN A 98 25.82 -2.70 -1.03
N GLY A 99 25.35 -2.35 -2.22
CA GLY A 99 26.10 -2.33 -3.46
C GLY A 99 26.85 -1.04 -3.73
N GLU A 100 27.23 -0.83 -4.99
CA GLU A 100 27.98 0.33 -5.44
C GLU A 100 27.03 1.36 -6.10
N GLU A 101 27.06 2.61 -5.65
CA GLU A 101 26.21 3.68 -6.20
C GLU A 101 26.38 3.81 -7.73
N GLY A 102 25.25 3.80 -8.44
CA GLY A 102 25.18 3.90 -9.90
C GLY A 102 25.44 2.56 -10.63
N VAL A 103 25.46 1.46 -9.92
CA VAL A 103 25.57 0.11 -10.45
C VAL A 103 24.28 -0.66 -10.18
N ASP A 104 23.88 -1.54 -11.08
CA ASP A 104 22.83 -2.52 -10.91
C ASP A 104 23.48 -3.79 -10.33
N ASP A 105 23.48 -3.91 -8.99
CA ASP A 105 24.24 -4.91 -8.26
C ASP A 105 23.59 -6.30 -8.29
N ASP A 106 22.30 -6.41 -8.53
CA ASP A 106 21.57 -7.69 -8.66
C ASP A 106 21.27 -8.07 -10.12
N ASN A 107 21.63 -7.21 -11.07
CA ASN A 107 21.41 -7.38 -12.51
C ASN A 107 19.94 -7.56 -12.89
N ASN A 108 19.04 -6.86 -12.20
CA ASN A 108 17.62 -6.85 -12.48
C ASN A 108 17.21 -5.83 -13.57
N GLY A 109 18.14 -4.99 -14.01
CA GLY A 109 17.94 -3.91 -14.99
C GLY A 109 17.60 -2.55 -14.39
N TYR A 110 17.56 -2.40 -13.07
CA TYR A 110 17.16 -1.19 -12.36
C TYR A 110 18.25 -0.74 -11.39
N VAL A 111 19.04 0.25 -11.80
CA VAL A 111 20.15 0.79 -11.01
C VAL A 111 19.64 1.49 -9.75
N ASP A 112 20.24 1.18 -8.61
CA ASP A 112 19.97 1.82 -7.32
C ASP A 112 18.49 1.75 -6.85
N ASP A 113 17.78 0.67 -7.10
CA ASP A 113 16.35 0.47 -6.77
C ASP A 113 16.09 0.08 -5.30
N VAL A 114 16.82 0.68 -4.37
CA VAL A 114 16.86 0.32 -2.93
C VAL A 114 15.48 0.21 -2.28
N HIS A 115 14.53 1.11 -2.58
CA HIS A 115 13.17 1.08 -2.02
C HIS A 115 12.09 0.93 -3.10
N GLY A 116 12.48 0.47 -4.28
CA GLY A 116 11.69 0.45 -5.50
C GLY A 116 12.29 1.37 -6.55
N TYR A 117 11.55 1.67 -7.62
CA TYR A 117 12.09 2.38 -8.77
C TYR A 117 11.17 3.48 -9.30
N ASN A 118 11.76 4.52 -9.89
CA ASN A 118 11.06 5.63 -10.53
C ASN A 118 10.98 5.43 -12.04
N PHE A 119 9.88 4.91 -12.52
CA PHE A 119 9.61 4.61 -13.93
C PHE A 119 9.31 5.86 -14.77
N ALA A 120 8.95 6.98 -14.12
CA ALA A 120 8.76 8.25 -14.81
C ALA A 120 10.10 8.89 -15.24
N HIS A 121 11.17 8.64 -14.49
CA HIS A 121 12.49 9.23 -14.73
C HIS A 121 13.61 8.21 -14.95
N ASN A 122 13.34 6.90 -14.83
CA ASN A 122 14.33 5.82 -14.91
C ASN A 122 15.48 6.00 -13.91
N GLY A 123 15.19 5.80 -12.63
CA GLY A 123 16.18 5.95 -11.58
C GLY A 123 15.60 5.70 -10.18
N ARG A 124 16.32 6.10 -9.16
CA ARG A 124 15.91 5.98 -7.75
C ARG A 124 14.55 6.62 -7.51
N VAL A 125 13.77 6.04 -6.62
CA VAL A 125 12.57 6.67 -6.05
C VAL A 125 12.93 8.04 -5.49
N SER A 126 12.16 9.04 -5.86
CA SER A 126 12.38 10.41 -5.41
C SER A 126 11.06 11.04 -4.96
N TRP A 127 11.12 11.75 -3.85
CA TRP A 127 10.00 12.54 -3.37
C TRP A 127 10.50 13.90 -2.90
N THR A 128 9.82 14.95 -3.33
CA THR A 128 10.08 16.30 -2.84
C THR A 128 8.76 17.05 -2.69
N ARG A 129 8.59 17.74 -1.57
CA ARG A 129 7.39 18.55 -1.30
C ARG A 129 7.07 19.58 -2.40
N ALA A 130 8.05 19.98 -3.20
CA ALA A 130 7.88 20.95 -4.27
C ALA A 130 7.28 20.34 -5.55
N LYS A 131 7.41 19.03 -5.75
CA LYS A 131 7.02 18.34 -6.98
C LYS A 131 5.91 17.33 -6.78
N ASP A 132 5.86 16.71 -5.60
CA ASP A 132 4.98 15.60 -5.29
C ASP A 132 3.92 16.03 -4.28
N SER A 133 2.70 15.56 -4.43
CA SER A 133 1.58 15.94 -3.56
C SER A 133 1.66 15.28 -2.17
N GLY A 134 2.40 14.17 -2.06
CA GLY A 134 2.44 13.29 -0.91
C GLY A 134 1.35 12.23 -0.91
N HIS A 135 0.63 12.05 -2.02
CA HIS A 135 -0.44 11.07 -2.16
C HIS A 135 0.07 9.64 -1.90
N ALA A 136 1.13 9.21 -2.58
CA ALA A 136 1.73 7.89 -2.37
C ALA A 136 2.19 7.65 -0.92
N THR A 137 2.76 8.68 -0.29
CA THR A 137 3.18 8.60 1.13
C THR A 137 1.97 8.41 2.04
N HIS A 138 0.85 9.08 1.75
CA HIS A 138 -0.39 8.92 2.49
C HIS A 138 -1.00 7.52 2.27
N VAL A 139 -1.03 7.03 1.03
CA VAL A 139 -1.47 5.66 0.70
C VAL A 139 -0.63 4.63 1.44
N ALA A 140 0.71 4.74 1.36
CA ALA A 140 1.64 3.88 2.08
C ALA A 140 1.42 3.91 3.61
N GLY A 141 1.14 5.10 4.17
CA GLY A 141 0.83 5.29 5.58
C GLY A 141 -0.44 4.57 6.02
N ILE A 142 -1.51 4.63 5.22
CA ILE A 142 -2.74 3.87 5.49
C ILE A 142 -2.47 2.36 5.49
N VAL A 143 -1.64 1.88 4.56
CA VAL A 143 -1.29 0.46 4.48
C VAL A 143 -0.41 0.04 5.65
N ALA A 144 0.69 0.76 5.92
CA ALA A 144 1.79 0.26 6.72
C ALA A 144 2.55 1.32 7.53
N ALA A 145 1.94 2.44 7.94
CA ALA A 145 2.56 3.24 9.00
C ALA A 145 2.90 2.33 10.19
N VAL A 146 4.05 2.55 10.80
CA VAL A 146 4.58 1.64 11.84
C VAL A 146 3.73 1.74 13.09
N ASN A 147 3.06 0.66 13.44
CA ASN A 147 2.20 0.61 14.63
C ASN A 147 2.99 0.55 15.93
N ASN A 148 2.47 1.10 17.01
CA ASN A 148 3.08 1.09 18.35
C ASN A 148 4.49 1.70 18.39
N ASN A 149 4.75 2.72 17.59
CA ASN A 149 6.01 3.45 17.62
C ASN A 149 5.90 4.79 18.38
N GLY A 150 4.70 5.15 18.85
CA GLY A 150 4.41 6.38 19.56
C GLY A 150 4.44 7.63 18.65
N ILE A 151 4.39 7.46 17.32
CA ILE A 151 4.48 8.51 16.31
C ILE A 151 3.26 8.43 15.39
N GLY A 152 2.75 9.55 14.92
CA GLY A 152 1.81 9.68 13.81
C GLY A 152 0.55 8.82 13.90
N ILE A 153 0.31 8.02 12.88
CA ILE A 153 -0.87 7.19 12.66
C ILE A 153 -0.55 5.70 12.78
N SER A 154 -1.59 4.86 12.80
CA SER A 154 -1.41 3.40 12.66
C SER A 154 -1.74 2.97 11.23
N GLY A 155 -0.92 2.10 10.64
CA GLY A 155 -1.21 1.44 9.37
C GLY A 155 -2.14 0.23 9.57
N VAL A 156 -2.99 -0.08 8.59
CA VAL A 156 -3.86 -1.27 8.63
C VAL A 156 -3.05 -2.54 8.89
N ALA A 157 -1.88 -2.64 8.29
CA ALA A 157 -0.95 -3.76 8.39
C ALA A 157 0.46 -3.33 8.88
N GLY A 158 0.51 -2.30 9.73
CA GLY A 158 1.76 -1.68 10.21
C GLY A 158 2.53 -2.51 11.25
N GLY A 159 2.03 -3.69 11.62
CA GLY A 159 2.67 -4.59 12.57
C GLY A 159 2.25 -4.36 14.02
N SER A 160 3.00 -4.93 14.94
CA SER A 160 2.76 -4.85 16.39
C SER A 160 3.74 -3.91 17.13
N GLY A 161 4.61 -3.22 16.41
CA GLY A 161 5.74 -2.46 16.97
C GLY A 161 7.03 -3.25 17.11
N ASN A 162 7.07 -4.48 16.57
CA ASN A 162 8.22 -5.37 16.63
C ASN A 162 8.90 -5.58 15.26
N GLY A 163 8.69 -4.68 14.30
CA GLY A 163 9.22 -4.80 12.94
C GLY A 163 8.55 -5.91 12.11
N ASP A 164 7.32 -6.29 12.46
CA ASP A 164 6.56 -7.38 11.87
C ASP A 164 5.45 -6.93 10.91
N GLY A 165 5.36 -5.62 10.61
CA GLY A 165 4.45 -5.07 9.62
C GLY A 165 4.77 -5.51 8.19
N VAL A 166 3.82 -5.33 7.28
CA VAL A 166 4.06 -5.53 5.84
C VAL A 166 5.13 -4.55 5.34
N ARG A 167 5.75 -4.87 4.20
CA ARG A 167 6.77 -4.01 3.59
C ARG A 167 6.19 -3.25 2.40
N ILE A 168 6.51 -1.97 2.29
CA ILE A 168 6.09 -1.10 1.19
C ILE A 168 7.20 -0.99 0.16
N MET A 169 6.91 -1.35 -1.09
CA MET A 169 7.75 -1.12 -2.25
C MET A 169 7.18 0.07 -3.03
N SER A 170 8.00 1.07 -3.37
CA SER A 170 7.57 2.26 -4.10
C SER A 170 7.81 2.09 -5.60
N CYS A 171 6.76 1.89 -6.38
CA CYS A 171 6.81 1.84 -7.83
C CYS A 171 6.33 3.17 -8.39
N GLN A 172 7.25 4.14 -8.54
CA GLN A 172 6.91 5.51 -8.87
C GLN A 172 6.63 5.68 -10.37
N ILE A 173 5.35 5.84 -10.73
CA ILE A 173 4.91 6.09 -12.12
C ILE A 173 4.54 7.56 -12.37
N LEU A 174 4.36 8.35 -11.31
CA LEU A 174 4.04 9.78 -11.37
C LEU A 174 5.12 10.58 -10.64
N SER A 175 5.59 11.68 -11.24
CA SER A 175 6.62 12.54 -10.63
C SER A 175 6.47 13.98 -11.14
N GLY A 176 5.86 14.84 -10.34
CA GLY A 176 5.57 16.22 -10.72
C GLY A 176 4.60 16.28 -11.90
N ASP A 177 5.06 16.80 -13.04
CA ASP A 177 4.31 16.92 -14.28
C ASP A 177 4.55 15.76 -15.27
N LYS A 178 5.31 14.74 -14.84
CA LYS A 178 5.70 13.61 -15.68
C LYS A 178 5.04 12.33 -15.19
N ASP A 179 4.48 11.56 -16.12
CA ASP A 179 4.05 10.19 -15.93
C ASP A 179 4.91 9.20 -16.73
N ALA A 180 4.87 7.94 -16.34
CA ALA A 180 5.63 6.88 -16.98
C ALA A 180 5.01 6.42 -18.31
N GLY A 181 3.76 6.79 -18.58
CA GLY A 181 2.96 6.27 -19.70
C GLY A 181 2.65 4.77 -19.53
N ALA A 182 1.84 4.25 -20.44
CA ALA A 182 1.38 2.85 -20.37
C ALA A 182 2.53 1.83 -20.29
N GLY A 183 3.60 2.03 -21.08
CA GLY A 183 4.77 1.15 -21.03
C GLY A 183 5.53 1.19 -19.72
N GLY A 184 5.72 2.39 -19.15
CA GLY A 184 6.37 2.52 -17.85
C GLY A 184 5.50 2.01 -16.70
N THR A 185 4.18 2.17 -16.77
CA THR A 185 3.25 1.57 -15.82
C THR A 185 3.29 0.05 -15.88
N ALA A 186 3.29 -0.54 -17.09
CA ALA A 186 3.44 -1.99 -17.27
C ALA A 186 4.75 -2.49 -16.67
N SER A 187 5.88 -1.82 -16.96
CA SER A 187 7.18 -2.17 -16.37
C SER A 187 7.18 -2.07 -14.84
N ALA A 188 6.47 -1.10 -14.26
CA ALA A 188 6.34 -0.97 -12.81
C ALA A 188 5.58 -2.16 -12.17
N VAL A 189 4.56 -2.65 -12.85
CA VAL A 189 3.76 -3.81 -12.42
C VAL A 189 4.57 -5.11 -12.54
N GLU A 190 5.28 -5.31 -13.66
CA GLU A 190 6.18 -6.45 -13.88
C GLU A 190 7.31 -6.46 -12.85
N TYR A 191 7.97 -5.32 -12.65
CA TYR A 191 9.00 -5.15 -11.62
C TYR A 191 8.48 -5.53 -10.22
N ALA A 192 7.29 -5.06 -9.84
CA ALA A 192 6.69 -5.39 -8.55
C ALA A 192 6.50 -6.90 -8.38
N ALA A 193 6.07 -7.61 -9.46
CA ALA A 193 5.95 -9.06 -9.46
C ALA A 193 7.33 -9.73 -9.30
N ASP A 194 8.31 -9.33 -10.10
CA ASP A 194 9.65 -9.93 -10.11
C ASP A 194 10.41 -9.72 -8.80
N MET A 195 10.18 -8.56 -8.15
CA MET A 195 10.77 -8.22 -6.86
C MET A 195 9.96 -8.73 -5.65
N GLY A 196 8.98 -9.58 -5.88
CA GLY A 196 8.31 -10.36 -4.84
C GLY A 196 7.11 -9.70 -4.18
N ALA A 197 6.53 -8.65 -4.75
CA ALA A 197 5.31 -8.08 -4.23
C ALA A 197 4.14 -9.05 -4.35
N CYS A 198 3.30 -9.10 -3.29
CA CYS A 198 2.11 -9.95 -3.23
C CYS A 198 0.83 -9.16 -3.48
N ILE A 199 0.86 -7.86 -3.22
CA ILE A 199 -0.27 -6.94 -3.38
C ILE A 199 0.20 -5.74 -4.18
N LEU A 200 -0.59 -5.38 -5.19
CA LEU A 200 -0.39 -4.20 -6.01
C LEU A 200 -1.47 -3.18 -5.68
N GLN A 201 -1.06 -2.07 -5.08
CA GLN A 201 -1.94 -0.97 -4.70
C GLN A 201 -1.89 0.13 -5.75
N ASN A 202 -3.04 0.40 -6.42
CA ASN A 202 -3.18 1.38 -7.48
C ASN A 202 -4.23 2.42 -7.10
N SER A 203 -3.79 3.64 -6.75
CA SER A 203 -4.69 4.75 -6.40
C SER A 203 -4.71 5.83 -7.48
N TRP A 204 -4.77 5.40 -8.73
CA TRP A 204 -4.78 6.24 -9.92
C TRP A 204 -5.79 5.72 -10.94
N GLY A 205 -5.97 6.42 -12.03
CA GLY A 205 -6.86 6.00 -13.10
C GLY A 205 -6.82 6.95 -14.29
N PHE A 206 -7.53 6.57 -15.33
CA PHE A 206 -7.64 7.35 -16.56
C PHE A 206 -8.60 8.53 -16.37
N GLN A 207 -8.36 9.61 -17.11
CA GLN A 207 -9.33 10.72 -17.17
C GLN A 207 -10.66 10.22 -17.73
N ALA A 208 -11.75 10.81 -17.25
CA ALA A 208 -13.08 10.44 -17.67
C ALA A 208 -13.22 10.51 -19.21
N GLY A 209 -13.62 9.39 -19.82
CA GLY A 209 -13.80 9.24 -21.26
C GLY A 209 -12.56 8.79 -22.06
N GLN A 210 -11.40 8.67 -21.45
CA GLN A 210 -10.22 8.10 -22.14
C GLN A 210 -10.40 6.61 -22.41
N ILE A 211 -10.91 5.88 -21.42
CA ILE A 211 -11.28 4.47 -21.58
C ILE A 211 -12.80 4.38 -21.56
N ALA A 212 -13.42 4.23 -22.71
CA ALA A 212 -14.86 4.24 -22.87
C ALA A 212 -15.50 2.85 -22.77
N ASN A 213 -14.72 1.80 -22.99
CA ASN A 213 -15.15 0.39 -22.93
C ASN A 213 -13.92 -0.54 -22.88
N ASP A 214 -14.15 -1.82 -22.61
CA ASP A 214 -13.11 -2.83 -22.44
C ASP A 214 -12.21 -2.98 -23.67
N SER A 215 -12.74 -2.79 -24.87
CA SER A 215 -11.93 -2.90 -26.09
C SER A 215 -10.84 -1.83 -26.21
N ASN A 216 -11.00 -0.68 -25.58
CA ASN A 216 -9.95 0.32 -25.48
C ASN A 216 -8.79 -0.15 -24.60
N PHE A 217 -9.09 -0.94 -23.57
CA PHE A 217 -8.12 -1.54 -22.69
C PHE A 217 -7.46 -2.77 -23.29
N GLU A 218 -8.25 -3.64 -23.94
CA GLU A 218 -7.77 -4.90 -24.53
C GLU A 218 -6.93 -4.71 -25.80
N ASN A 219 -7.25 -3.72 -26.64
CA ASN A 219 -6.68 -3.58 -27.99
C ASN A 219 -6.01 -2.21 -28.23
N GLY A 220 -5.97 -1.34 -27.23
CA GLY A 220 -5.44 0.01 -27.32
C GLY A 220 -3.98 0.13 -26.86
N SER A 221 -3.54 1.37 -26.63
CA SER A 221 -2.22 1.66 -26.07
C SER A 221 -2.03 1.19 -24.63
N THR A 222 -3.11 0.81 -23.96
CA THR A 222 -3.15 0.33 -22.56
C THR A 222 -3.16 -1.20 -22.45
N SER A 223 -3.14 -1.93 -23.58
CA SER A 223 -3.12 -3.41 -23.54
C SER A 223 -1.89 -3.98 -22.85
N VAL A 224 -0.76 -3.31 -22.93
CA VAL A 224 0.47 -3.70 -22.20
C VAL A 224 0.31 -3.64 -20.68
N GLU A 225 -0.49 -2.70 -20.17
CA GLU A 225 -0.82 -2.63 -18.74
C GLU A 225 -1.70 -3.81 -18.32
N LEU A 226 -2.68 -4.19 -19.15
CA LEU A 226 -3.53 -5.36 -18.88
C LEU A 226 -2.71 -6.65 -18.84
N GLU A 227 -1.77 -6.82 -19.77
CA GLU A 227 -0.86 -7.97 -19.81
C GLU A 227 0.02 -8.02 -18.55
N ALA A 228 0.56 -6.88 -18.11
CA ALA A 228 1.35 -6.77 -16.90
C ALA A 228 0.54 -7.09 -15.63
N PHE A 229 -0.72 -6.63 -15.54
CA PHE A 229 -1.62 -7.01 -14.44
C PHE A 229 -1.91 -8.50 -14.42
N HIS A 230 -2.11 -9.14 -15.56
CA HIS A 230 -2.27 -10.60 -15.66
C HIS A 230 -1.00 -11.29 -15.17
N TYR A 231 0.18 -10.85 -15.63
CA TYR A 231 1.46 -11.38 -15.17
C TYR A 231 1.59 -11.29 -13.64
N PHE A 232 1.28 -10.14 -13.04
CA PHE A 232 1.31 -9.98 -11.59
C PHE A 232 0.34 -10.93 -10.87
N MET A 233 -0.90 -11.07 -11.37
CA MET A 233 -1.91 -11.95 -10.77
C MET A 233 -1.55 -13.43 -10.87
N GLU A 234 -0.80 -13.83 -11.90
CA GLU A 234 -0.34 -15.21 -12.10
C GLU A 234 0.97 -15.54 -11.37
N THR A 235 1.72 -14.52 -10.93
CA THR A 235 3.00 -14.69 -10.23
C THR A 235 2.78 -15.03 -8.76
N GLN A 236 3.30 -16.21 -8.34
CA GLN A 236 3.16 -16.68 -6.96
C GLN A 236 4.35 -16.27 -6.10
N ASN A 237 4.29 -15.13 -5.47
CA ASN A 237 5.34 -14.58 -4.60
C ASN A 237 5.18 -14.93 -3.11
N ASN A 238 4.08 -15.56 -2.74
CA ASN A 238 3.87 -16.07 -1.39
C ASN A 238 3.26 -17.47 -1.46
N PRO A 239 3.80 -18.47 -0.73
CA PRO A 239 3.34 -19.86 -0.80
C PRO A 239 1.89 -20.07 -0.30
N ASN A 240 1.32 -19.07 0.38
CA ASN A 240 -0.06 -19.11 0.88
C ASN A 240 -1.06 -18.42 -0.08
N LEU A 241 -0.58 -17.86 -1.20
CA LEU A 241 -1.39 -17.23 -2.23
C LEU A 241 -1.24 -17.99 -3.55
N GLU A 242 -2.32 -18.07 -4.32
CA GLU A 242 -2.29 -18.68 -5.67
C GLU A 242 -1.72 -17.72 -6.74
N GLY A 243 -1.57 -16.43 -6.41
CA GLY A 243 -1.02 -15.39 -7.26
C GLY A 243 -1.07 -14.02 -6.56
N GLY A 244 -0.75 -12.95 -7.28
CA GLY A 244 -0.80 -11.58 -6.77
C GLY A 244 -2.23 -11.04 -6.66
N ILE A 245 -2.42 -10.07 -5.77
CA ILE A 245 -3.68 -9.35 -5.57
C ILE A 245 -3.52 -7.93 -6.13
N VAL A 246 -4.38 -7.54 -7.05
CA VAL A 246 -4.42 -6.17 -7.62
C VAL A 246 -5.62 -5.42 -7.03
N ILE A 247 -5.38 -4.22 -6.52
CA ILE A 247 -6.37 -3.33 -5.90
C ILE A 247 -6.35 -1.98 -6.61
#